data_99d03c6f3f96ca90a40215032625aa1a
#
_entry.id   99d03c6f3f96ca90a40215032625aa1a
#
_cell.length_a   1.000
_cell.length_b   1.000
_cell.length_c   1.000
_cell.angle_alpha   90.00
_cell.angle_beta   90.00
_cell.angle_gamma   90.00
#
_symmetry.space_group_name_H-M   'P 1'
#
loop_
_entity.id
_entity.type
_entity.pdbx_description
1 polymer ?
#
loop_
_entity_poly.entity_id
_entity_poly.type
_entity_poly.pdbx_seq_one_letter_code
_entity_poly.pdbx_strand_id
1 'polypeptide(L)'
;EHYERLHYSAKVMHINLKYTEKELEIITYKLLEINNLKDAYVRPLVYLGENMSLTPTSDVNVVIMAWEWGKYLGDSLLKVMLSSFQRPNPKSCFVEAKVVGHYTNSILATTEAKANGYDEALLTDMNGYIAEGPGANFFLEKDGKLFTAPLGNILAGITRQTVLEIGKELGYEIEEKYF
;
A
#
# COMPACT_ATOMS: atom_id res chain seq x y z
N GLU A 1 4.59 12.95 -2.89
CA GLU A 1 3.86 11.70 -3.23
C GLU A 1 3.35 10.94 -2.00
N HIS A 2 4.24 10.47 -1.05
CA HIS A 2 3.80 9.71 0.13
C HIS A 2 2.84 10.50 1.02
N TYR A 3 3.09 11.78 1.25
CA TYR A 3 2.23 12.65 2.05
C TYR A 3 0.99 13.10 1.28
N GLU A 4 1.04 13.29 -0.03
CA GLU A 4 -0.13 13.47 -0.90
C GLU A 4 -1.10 12.28 -0.73
N ARG A 5 -0.58 11.05 -0.82
CA ARG A 5 -1.39 9.85 -0.61
C ARG A 5 -1.91 9.73 0.82
N LEU A 6 -1.15 10.17 1.83
CA LEU A 6 -1.63 10.23 3.21
C LEU A 6 -2.81 11.20 3.34
N HIS A 7 -2.70 12.39 2.74
CA HIS A 7 -3.78 13.39 2.69
C HIS A 7 -5.01 12.85 1.96
N TYR A 8 -4.81 12.20 0.81
CA TYR A 8 -5.90 11.55 0.09
C TYR A 8 -6.59 10.50 0.96
N SER A 9 -5.82 9.63 1.61
CA SER A 9 -6.37 8.57 2.46
C SER A 9 -7.13 9.14 3.67
N ALA A 10 -6.62 10.20 4.30
CA ALA A 10 -7.31 10.90 5.37
C ALA A 10 -8.63 11.55 4.87
N LYS A 11 -8.59 12.21 3.70
CA LYS A 11 -9.74 12.89 3.10
C LYS A 11 -10.89 11.93 2.81
N VAL A 12 -10.63 10.77 2.20
CA VAL A 12 -11.70 9.79 1.90
C VAL A 12 -12.30 9.14 3.15
N MET A 13 -11.55 9.16 4.25
CA MET A 13 -12.03 8.75 5.58
C MET A 13 -12.68 9.89 6.36
N HIS A 14 -12.91 11.06 5.73
CA HIS A 14 -13.43 12.27 6.35
C HIS A 14 -12.60 12.77 7.56
N ILE A 15 -11.30 12.49 7.58
CA ILE A 15 -10.37 12.95 8.61
C ILE A 15 -9.73 14.25 8.14
N ASN A 16 -9.92 15.32 8.91
CA ASN A 16 -9.33 16.63 8.62
C ASN A 16 -7.89 16.70 9.12
N LEU A 17 -6.94 16.29 8.30
CA LEU A 17 -5.51 16.35 8.59
C LEU A 17 -5.04 17.81 8.58
N LYS A 18 -4.58 18.32 9.74
CA LYS A 18 -4.23 19.73 9.96
C LYS A 18 -2.84 20.12 9.46
N TYR A 19 -1.94 19.15 9.31
CA TYR A 19 -0.55 19.38 8.86
C TYR A 19 -0.48 19.36 7.35
N THR A 20 0.26 20.30 6.76
CA THR A 20 0.58 20.30 5.33
C THR A 20 1.59 19.21 5.00
N GLU A 21 1.67 18.83 3.73
CA GLU A 21 2.68 17.87 3.23
C GLU A 21 4.10 18.35 3.54
N LYS A 22 4.35 19.66 3.40
CA LYS A 22 5.66 20.26 3.67
C LYS A 22 6.04 20.21 5.15
N GLU A 23 5.10 20.42 6.05
CA GLU A 23 5.33 20.29 7.50
C GLU A 23 5.67 18.85 7.86
N LEU A 24 4.93 17.88 7.34
CA LEU A 24 5.17 16.45 7.57
C LEU A 24 6.54 16.01 7.01
N GLU A 25 6.93 16.52 5.86
CA GLU A 25 8.23 16.28 5.26
C GLU A 25 9.36 16.81 6.17
N ILE A 26 9.27 18.07 6.61
CA ILE A 26 10.26 18.69 7.51
C ILE A 26 10.39 17.91 8.81
N ILE A 27 9.27 17.52 9.41
CA ILE A 27 9.24 16.73 10.66
C ILE A 27 9.92 15.38 10.43
N THR A 28 9.70 14.74 9.29
CA THR A 28 10.32 13.46 8.95
C THR A 28 11.83 13.55 8.83
N TYR A 29 12.35 14.53 8.09
CA TYR A 29 13.80 14.73 8.01
C TYR A 29 14.43 15.03 9.37
N LYS A 30 13.77 15.85 10.17
CA LYS A 30 14.23 16.13 11.54
C LYS A 30 14.21 14.87 12.44
N LEU A 31 13.20 14.01 12.29
CA LEU A 31 13.14 12.73 12.98
C LEU A 31 14.32 11.82 12.60
N LEU A 32 14.62 11.72 11.31
CA LEU A 32 15.76 10.94 10.81
C LEU A 32 17.09 11.48 11.31
N GLU A 33 17.29 12.79 11.28
CA GLU A 33 18.50 13.47 11.77
C GLU A 33 18.74 13.19 13.28
N ILE A 34 17.73 13.40 14.13
CA ILE A 34 17.82 13.21 15.58
C ILE A 34 18.17 11.75 15.93
N ASN A 35 17.67 10.79 15.12
CA ASN A 35 17.91 9.35 15.33
C ASN A 35 19.14 8.82 14.57
N ASN A 36 19.90 9.69 13.88
CA ASN A 36 21.06 9.31 13.04
C ASN A 36 20.73 8.23 11.99
N LEU A 37 19.53 8.24 11.45
CA LEU A 37 19.07 7.31 10.43
C LEU A 37 19.34 7.89 9.03
N LYS A 38 20.19 7.23 8.25
CA LYS A 38 20.49 7.61 6.84
C LYS A 38 19.57 6.91 5.85
N ASP A 39 19.24 5.65 6.14
CA ASP A 39 18.29 4.84 5.41
C ASP A 39 17.32 4.22 6.41
N ALA A 40 16.04 4.44 6.22
CA ALA A 40 15.04 4.04 7.20
C ALA A 40 13.67 3.77 6.57
N TYR A 41 12.96 2.84 7.14
CA TYR A 41 11.53 2.72 6.93
C TYR A 41 10.83 3.83 7.73
N VAL A 42 10.04 4.65 7.05
CA VAL A 42 9.25 5.73 7.67
C VAL A 42 7.77 5.36 7.62
N ARG A 43 7.11 5.36 8.76
CA ARG A 43 5.68 5.07 8.90
C ARG A 43 4.94 6.25 9.50
N PRO A 44 4.38 7.14 8.69
CA PRO A 44 3.40 8.11 9.17
C PRO A 44 2.06 7.40 9.40
N LEU A 45 1.38 7.77 10.48
CA LEU A 45 0.04 7.30 10.82
C LEU A 45 -0.80 8.49 11.26
N VAL A 46 -1.97 8.64 10.65
CA VAL A 46 -3.04 9.55 11.10
C VAL A 46 -4.07 8.72 11.83
N TYR A 47 -4.46 9.13 13.03
CA TYR A 47 -5.46 8.44 13.82
C TYR A 47 -6.35 9.42 14.58
N LEU A 48 -7.53 8.97 14.91
CA LEU A 48 -8.50 9.73 15.71
C LEU A 48 -8.31 9.43 17.19
N GLY A 49 -8.59 10.40 18.04
CA GLY A 49 -8.67 10.23 19.47
C GLY A 49 -9.87 9.36 19.89
N GLU A 50 -10.12 9.28 21.18
CA GLU A 50 -11.17 8.44 21.76
C GLU A 50 -12.53 8.75 21.14
N ASN A 51 -13.18 7.74 20.59
CA ASN A 51 -14.47 7.87 19.96
C ASN A 51 -15.20 6.52 19.88
N MET A 52 -16.41 6.47 20.38
CA MET A 52 -17.32 5.31 20.23
C MET A 52 -18.36 5.53 19.12
N SER A 53 -18.35 6.69 18.47
CA SER A 53 -19.20 6.99 17.33
C SER A 53 -18.63 6.40 16.03
N LEU A 54 -19.49 6.15 15.04
CA LEU A 54 -19.08 5.77 13.68
C LEU A 54 -18.74 7.00 12.80
N THR A 55 -18.83 8.21 13.35
CA THR A 55 -18.43 9.45 12.66
C THR A 55 -17.06 9.90 13.14
N PRO A 56 -16.21 10.45 12.25
CA PRO A 56 -14.91 10.98 12.64
C PRO A 56 -15.05 12.10 13.70
N THR A 57 -14.14 12.10 14.66
CA THR A 57 -13.99 13.20 15.63
C THR A 57 -13.06 14.28 15.11
N SER A 58 -13.09 15.47 15.70
CA SER A 58 -12.14 16.55 15.42
C SER A 58 -10.76 16.36 16.10
N ASP A 59 -10.64 15.39 17.00
CA ASP A 59 -9.38 15.03 17.66
C ASP A 59 -8.55 14.14 16.69
N VAL A 60 -7.78 14.81 15.83
CA VAL A 60 -6.94 14.18 14.81
C VAL A 60 -5.49 14.25 15.25
N ASN A 61 -4.86 13.11 15.34
CA ASN A 61 -3.50 12.92 15.78
C ASN A 61 -2.62 12.36 14.65
N VAL A 62 -1.33 12.72 14.68
CA VAL A 62 -0.33 12.21 13.73
C VAL A 62 0.87 11.70 14.50
N VAL A 63 1.33 10.51 14.17
CA VAL A 63 2.61 9.97 14.62
C VAL A 63 3.46 9.61 13.40
N ILE A 64 4.73 9.93 13.44
CA ILE A 64 5.71 9.51 12.43
C ILE A 64 6.75 8.66 13.15
N MET A 65 6.91 7.42 12.71
CA MET A 65 7.88 6.47 13.24
C MET A 65 8.93 6.18 12.17
N ALA A 66 10.19 6.01 12.58
CA ALA A 66 11.28 5.65 11.69
C ALA A 66 12.20 4.62 12.35
N TRP A 67 12.64 3.62 11.60
CA TRP A 67 13.62 2.62 12.05
C TRP A 67 14.34 1.98 10.87
N GLU A 68 15.48 1.38 11.12
CA GLU A 68 16.16 0.58 10.12
C GLU A 68 15.31 -0.64 9.74
N TRP A 69 15.16 -0.87 8.44
CA TRP A 69 14.45 -2.02 7.91
C TRP A 69 15.14 -2.53 6.65
N GLY A 70 15.35 -3.83 6.60
CA GLY A 70 15.85 -4.48 5.39
C GLY A 70 14.78 -4.59 4.28
N LYS A 71 15.14 -5.29 3.21
CA LYS A 71 14.21 -5.53 2.08
C LYS A 71 12.98 -6.31 2.55
N TYR A 72 11.80 -5.79 2.27
CA TYR A 72 10.51 -6.30 2.75
C TYR A 72 10.28 -7.79 2.43
N LEU A 73 10.58 -8.23 1.21
CA LEU A 73 10.41 -9.62 0.77
C LEU A 73 11.76 -10.35 0.58
N GLY A 74 12.88 -9.73 0.96
CA GLY A 74 14.22 -10.28 0.74
C GLY A 74 14.66 -10.22 -0.73
N ASP A 75 15.67 -11.02 -1.07
CA ASP A 75 16.30 -11.07 -2.40
C ASP A 75 16.05 -12.39 -3.15
N SER A 76 15.38 -13.35 -2.52
CA SER A 76 15.10 -14.66 -3.11
C SER A 76 13.81 -14.66 -3.91
N LEU A 77 13.73 -15.62 -4.85
CA LEU A 77 12.44 -15.89 -5.49
C LEU A 77 11.44 -16.42 -4.45
N LEU A 78 10.22 -15.95 -4.55
CA LEU A 78 9.15 -16.29 -3.63
C LEU A 78 8.24 -17.37 -4.23
N LYS A 79 7.81 -18.30 -3.37
CA LYS A 79 6.69 -19.18 -3.67
C LYS A 79 5.41 -18.44 -3.34
N VAL A 80 4.60 -18.13 -4.37
CA VAL A 80 3.38 -17.36 -4.21
C VAL A 80 2.16 -18.27 -4.34
N MET A 81 1.20 -18.10 -3.45
CA MET A 81 -0.08 -18.81 -3.45
C MET A 81 -1.20 -17.87 -3.88
N LEU A 82 -2.05 -18.33 -4.79
CA LEU A 82 -3.33 -17.64 -5.02
C LEU A 82 -4.22 -17.88 -3.79
N SER A 83 -4.51 -16.80 -3.06
CA SER A 83 -5.29 -16.87 -1.81
C SER A 83 -6.76 -17.17 -2.07
N SER A 84 -7.41 -17.81 -1.10
CA SER A 84 -8.86 -17.93 -1.06
C SER A 84 -9.57 -16.61 -0.71
N PHE A 85 -8.83 -15.66 -0.12
CA PHE A 85 -9.31 -14.31 0.15
C PHE A 85 -9.16 -13.42 -1.09
N GLN A 86 -10.15 -12.55 -1.30
CA GLN A 86 -10.15 -11.55 -2.37
C GLN A 86 -9.86 -10.16 -1.80
N ARG A 87 -9.45 -9.21 -2.66
CA ARG A 87 -9.41 -7.81 -2.26
C ARG A 87 -10.79 -7.32 -1.86
N PRO A 88 -10.89 -6.41 -0.89
CA PRO A 88 -12.18 -5.85 -0.50
C PRO A 88 -12.93 -5.24 -1.69
N ASN A 89 -14.24 -5.35 -1.68
CA ASN A 89 -15.07 -4.76 -2.72
C ASN A 89 -14.99 -3.22 -2.66
N PRO A 90 -14.66 -2.53 -3.78
CA PRO A 90 -14.59 -1.06 -3.81
C PRO A 90 -15.91 -0.36 -3.45
N LYS A 91 -17.04 -1.08 -3.52
CA LYS A 91 -18.34 -0.56 -3.05
C LYS A 91 -18.52 -0.62 -1.54
N SER A 92 -17.63 -1.35 -0.83
CA SER A 92 -17.67 -1.45 0.63
C SER A 92 -16.61 -0.60 1.33
N CYS A 93 -15.54 -0.25 0.63
CA CYS A 93 -14.48 0.61 1.16
C CYS A 93 -13.63 1.22 0.02
N PHE A 94 -12.88 2.28 0.32
CA PHE A 94 -11.96 2.90 -0.63
C PHE A 94 -10.66 2.10 -0.71
N VAL A 95 -10.59 1.07 -1.55
CA VAL A 95 -9.41 0.20 -1.69
C VAL A 95 -8.15 0.94 -2.14
N GLU A 96 -8.30 2.06 -2.83
CA GLU A 96 -7.20 2.94 -3.25
C GLU A 96 -6.61 3.77 -2.11
N ALA A 97 -7.33 3.89 -0.97
CA ALA A 97 -6.84 4.58 0.20
C ALA A 97 -6.02 3.64 1.09
N LYS A 98 -4.87 4.14 1.59
CA LYS A 98 -4.00 3.35 2.47
C LYS A 98 -4.50 3.42 3.92
N VAL A 99 -5.57 2.67 4.20
CA VAL A 99 -6.25 2.63 5.50
C VAL A 99 -5.84 1.37 6.26
N VAL A 100 -5.51 1.51 7.55
CA VAL A 100 -5.03 0.40 8.40
C VAL A 100 -6.05 -0.73 8.49
N GLY A 101 -7.34 -0.43 8.54
CA GLY A 101 -8.40 -1.43 8.61
C GLY A 101 -8.43 -2.40 7.41
N HIS A 102 -8.00 -1.95 6.23
CA HIS A 102 -7.94 -2.80 5.03
C HIS A 102 -6.88 -3.91 5.15
N TYR A 103 -5.87 -3.72 6.00
CA TYR A 103 -4.82 -4.72 6.22
C TYR A 103 -5.29 -5.97 6.96
N THR A 104 -6.48 -5.98 7.56
CA THR A 104 -7.11 -7.21 8.07
C THR A 104 -7.20 -8.25 6.95
N ASN A 105 -7.64 -7.87 5.76
CA ASN A 105 -7.68 -8.72 4.57
C ASN A 105 -6.27 -9.22 4.18
N SER A 106 -5.28 -8.33 4.17
CA SER A 106 -3.89 -8.66 3.86
C SER A 106 -3.30 -9.67 4.86
N ILE A 107 -3.57 -9.50 6.16
CA ILE A 107 -3.12 -10.39 7.23
C ILE A 107 -3.72 -11.80 7.04
N LEU A 108 -5.01 -11.89 6.74
CA LEU A 108 -5.67 -13.18 6.51
C LEU A 108 -5.04 -13.93 5.32
N ALA A 109 -4.85 -13.24 4.18
CA ALA A 109 -4.26 -13.83 2.99
C ALA A 109 -2.80 -14.28 3.22
N THR A 110 -1.97 -13.43 3.86
CA THR A 110 -0.59 -13.80 4.18
C THR A 110 -0.54 -14.97 5.16
N THR A 111 -1.41 -14.99 6.17
CA THR A 111 -1.48 -16.09 7.14
C THR A 111 -1.85 -17.40 6.47
N GLU A 112 -2.83 -17.38 5.57
CA GLU A 112 -3.23 -18.54 4.76
C GLU A 112 -2.05 -19.06 3.93
N ALA A 113 -1.38 -18.19 3.19
CA ALA A 113 -0.23 -18.58 2.37
C ALA A 113 0.88 -19.23 3.20
N LYS A 114 1.23 -18.61 4.33
CA LYS A 114 2.27 -19.13 5.25
C LYS A 114 1.88 -20.47 5.86
N ALA A 115 0.62 -20.66 6.26
CA ALA A 115 0.12 -21.93 6.78
C ALA A 115 0.18 -23.07 5.74
N ASN A 116 0.16 -22.74 4.45
CA ASN A 116 0.27 -23.68 3.34
C ASN A 116 1.71 -23.79 2.77
N GLY A 117 2.72 -23.22 3.44
CA GLY A 117 4.13 -23.36 3.06
C GLY A 117 4.57 -22.47 1.88
N TYR A 118 3.85 -21.38 1.65
CA TYR A 118 4.19 -20.35 0.68
C TYR A 118 4.78 -19.11 1.37
N ASP A 119 5.53 -18.33 0.58
CA ASP A 119 6.21 -17.12 1.10
C ASP A 119 5.29 -15.91 1.10
N GLU A 120 4.39 -15.81 0.12
CA GLU A 120 3.48 -14.68 -0.05
C GLU A 120 2.17 -15.13 -0.70
N ALA A 121 1.14 -14.30 -0.55
CA ALA A 121 -0.14 -14.47 -1.21
C ALA A 121 -0.25 -13.59 -2.46
N LEU A 122 -1.12 -14.00 -3.38
CA LEU A 122 -1.64 -13.18 -4.46
C LEU A 122 -3.16 -13.20 -4.35
N LEU A 123 -3.80 -12.03 -4.37
CA LEU A 123 -5.24 -11.90 -4.23
C LEU A 123 -5.88 -11.59 -5.58
N THR A 124 -7.08 -12.11 -5.76
CA THR A 124 -7.97 -11.67 -6.84
C THR A 124 -8.84 -10.51 -6.38
N ASP A 125 -9.44 -9.82 -7.34
CA ASP A 125 -10.56 -8.92 -7.08
C ASP A 125 -11.89 -9.69 -6.93
N MET A 126 -12.97 -8.97 -6.69
CA MET A 126 -14.31 -9.54 -6.54
C MET A 126 -14.86 -10.24 -7.78
N ASN A 127 -14.26 -10.03 -8.96
CA ASN A 127 -14.64 -10.66 -10.21
C ASN A 127 -13.74 -11.86 -10.57
N GLY A 128 -12.74 -12.15 -9.74
CA GLY A 128 -11.80 -13.26 -9.92
C GLY A 128 -10.54 -12.91 -10.72
N TYR A 129 -10.34 -11.66 -11.13
CA TYR A 129 -9.14 -11.21 -11.80
C TYR A 129 -7.99 -11.00 -10.80
N ILE A 130 -6.76 -11.25 -11.23
CA ILE A 130 -5.57 -10.96 -10.42
C ILE A 130 -5.55 -9.47 -10.07
N ALA A 131 -5.39 -9.18 -8.79
CA ALA A 131 -5.35 -7.83 -8.26
C ALA A 131 -3.93 -7.44 -7.81
N GLU A 132 -3.55 -7.84 -6.62
CA GLU A 132 -2.28 -7.48 -6.00
C GLU A 132 -1.90 -8.46 -4.88
N GLY A 133 -0.66 -8.40 -4.39
CA GLY A 133 -0.28 -9.06 -3.15
C GLY A 133 -0.82 -8.33 -1.91
N PRO A 134 -0.69 -8.91 -0.71
CA PRO A 134 -1.15 -8.32 0.55
C PRO A 134 -0.55 -6.95 0.87
N GLY A 135 0.69 -6.70 0.44
CA GLY A 135 1.40 -5.46 0.70
C GLY A 135 2.11 -4.85 -0.51
N ALA A 136 1.92 -5.40 -1.72
CA ALA A 136 2.61 -4.98 -2.93
C ALA A 136 1.72 -5.13 -4.17
N ASN A 137 1.82 -4.21 -5.13
CA ASN A 137 1.19 -4.38 -6.44
C ASN A 137 1.87 -5.51 -7.22
N PHE A 138 1.13 -6.12 -8.12
CA PHE A 138 1.59 -7.23 -8.94
C PHE A 138 1.86 -6.80 -10.38
N PHE A 139 2.96 -7.28 -10.94
CA PHE A 139 3.32 -7.15 -12.35
C PHE A 139 3.64 -8.53 -12.92
N LEU A 140 3.21 -8.76 -14.14
CA LEU A 140 3.54 -9.95 -14.93
C LEU A 140 4.30 -9.52 -16.17
N GLU A 141 5.48 -10.10 -16.39
CA GLU A 141 6.18 -9.99 -17.66
C GLU A 141 5.85 -11.22 -18.51
N LYS A 142 5.43 -10.98 -19.75
CA LYS A 142 5.17 -12.04 -20.73
C LYS A 142 5.43 -11.52 -22.13
N ASP A 143 6.21 -12.26 -22.90
CA ASP A 143 6.53 -11.97 -24.31
C ASP A 143 7.10 -10.55 -24.51
N GLY A 144 7.91 -10.06 -23.56
CA GLY A 144 8.52 -8.73 -23.58
C GLY A 144 7.57 -7.58 -23.22
N LYS A 145 6.37 -7.89 -22.74
CA LYS A 145 5.39 -6.91 -22.27
C LYS A 145 5.19 -7.02 -20.75
N LEU A 146 4.91 -5.90 -20.12
CA LEU A 146 4.52 -5.84 -18.72
C LEU A 146 3.00 -5.66 -18.59
N PHE A 147 2.42 -6.42 -17.70
CA PHE A 147 0.99 -6.35 -17.36
C PHE A 147 0.81 -6.06 -15.88
N THR A 148 -0.16 -5.25 -15.54
CA THR A 148 -0.58 -5.02 -14.16
C THR A 148 -2.08 -4.74 -14.10
N ALA A 149 -2.70 -4.98 -12.95
CA ALA A 149 -4.10 -4.68 -12.75
C ALA A 149 -4.36 -3.17 -12.87
N PRO A 150 -5.49 -2.74 -13.49
CA PRO A 150 -5.89 -1.33 -13.48
C PRO A 150 -6.28 -0.87 -12.08
N LEU A 151 -6.26 0.45 -11.86
CA LEU A 151 -6.77 1.03 -10.62
C LEU A 151 -8.27 0.74 -10.44
N GLY A 152 -8.74 0.93 -9.20
CA GLY A 152 -10.13 0.70 -8.80
C GLY A 152 -10.31 -0.47 -7.83
N ASN A 153 -9.56 -1.58 -8.03
CA ASN A 153 -9.60 -2.76 -7.15
C ASN A 153 -8.28 -3.01 -6.39
N ILE A 154 -7.31 -2.13 -6.55
CA ILE A 154 -5.97 -2.21 -5.95
C ILE A 154 -5.56 -0.89 -5.32
N LEU A 155 -4.56 -0.92 -4.45
CA LEU A 155 -3.93 0.29 -3.94
C LEU A 155 -3.16 0.99 -5.07
N ALA A 156 -3.31 2.33 -5.19
CA ALA A 156 -2.49 3.17 -6.05
C ALA A 156 -1.07 3.27 -5.45
N GLY A 157 -0.24 2.26 -5.73
CA GLY A 157 1.11 2.15 -5.16
C GLY A 157 2.08 3.13 -5.80
N ILE A 158 2.90 3.81 -4.99
CA ILE A 158 3.95 4.71 -5.48
C ILE A 158 5.00 3.92 -6.25
N THR A 159 5.43 2.77 -5.72
CA THR A 159 6.33 1.86 -6.45
C THR A 159 5.72 1.36 -7.77
N ARG A 160 4.40 1.10 -7.80
CA ARG A 160 3.71 0.76 -9.06
C ARG A 160 3.84 1.87 -10.08
N GLN A 161 3.61 3.11 -9.67
CA GLN A 161 3.74 4.27 -10.55
C GLN A 161 5.18 4.41 -11.08
N THR A 162 6.17 4.26 -10.20
CA THR A 162 7.60 4.27 -10.57
C THR A 162 7.93 3.18 -11.59
N VAL A 163 7.42 1.95 -11.41
CA VAL A 163 7.62 0.84 -12.36
C VAL A 163 7.01 1.17 -13.72
N LEU A 164 5.82 1.78 -13.75
CA LEU A 164 5.18 2.19 -15.01
C LEU A 164 6.00 3.27 -15.74
N GLU A 165 6.57 4.23 -15.02
CA GLU A 165 7.40 5.31 -15.57
C GLU A 165 8.72 4.75 -16.11
N ILE A 166 9.47 4.02 -15.29
CA ILE A 166 10.75 3.42 -15.69
C ILE A 166 10.56 2.42 -16.84
N GLY A 167 9.51 1.60 -16.79
CA GLY A 167 9.21 0.64 -17.85
C GLY A 167 8.99 1.33 -19.20
N LYS A 168 8.26 2.45 -19.23
CA LYS A 168 8.09 3.27 -20.44
C LYS A 168 9.41 3.85 -20.92
N GLU A 169 10.23 4.39 -20.03
CA GLU A 169 11.56 4.93 -20.37
C GLU A 169 12.49 3.86 -20.96
N LEU A 170 12.41 2.64 -20.46
CA LEU A 170 13.17 1.49 -20.96
C LEU A 170 12.57 0.85 -22.24
N GLY A 171 11.43 1.36 -22.73
CA GLY A 171 10.80 0.92 -23.97
C GLY A 171 9.95 -0.34 -23.82
N TYR A 172 9.56 -0.72 -22.59
CA TYR A 172 8.59 -1.81 -22.40
C TYR A 172 7.19 -1.37 -22.84
N GLU A 173 6.52 -2.28 -23.55
CA GLU A 173 5.07 -2.16 -23.74
C GLU A 173 4.36 -2.55 -22.43
N ILE A 174 3.57 -1.64 -21.89
CA ILE A 174 2.90 -1.85 -20.59
C ILE A 174 1.40 -1.76 -20.80
N GLU A 175 0.69 -2.80 -20.36
CA GLU A 175 -0.76 -2.86 -20.41
C GLU A 175 -1.35 -2.93 -18.97
N GLU A 176 -2.22 -1.99 -18.67
CA GLU A 176 -3.07 -2.05 -17.47
C GLU A 176 -4.37 -2.75 -17.84
N LYS A 177 -4.52 -4.02 -17.45
CA LYS A 177 -5.70 -4.82 -17.79
C LYS A 177 -6.04 -5.87 -16.73
N TYR A 178 -7.25 -6.35 -16.79
CA TYR A 178 -7.70 -7.52 -16.03
C TYR A 178 -7.19 -8.82 -16.68
N PHE A 179 -6.71 -9.78 -15.88
CA PHE A 179 -6.21 -11.09 -16.33
C PHE A 179 -6.32 -12.16 -15.24
#